data_cf0f4deb10075115090d513c75fb30fc
#
_entry.id   cf0f4deb10075115090d513c75fb30fc
#
_cell.length_a   1.000
_cell.length_b   1.000
_cell.length_c   1.000
_cell.angle_alpha   90.00
_cell.angle_beta   90.00
_cell.angle_gamma   90.00
#
_symmetry.space_group_name_H-M   'P 1'
#
loop_
_entity.id
_entity.type
_entity.pdbx_description
1 polymer ?
#
loop_
_entity_poly.entity_id
_entity_poly.type
_entity_poly.pdbx_seq_one_letter_code
_entity_poly.pdbx_strand_id
1 'polypeptide(L)'
;MKYPISIFLFISMFFVCSCAGLGGFPLYSGSYGSQAASRLTPVENPATGLYGYVNDLGMWVIQPKFRSAQRFRNNGLARVQIGVRYGAINMAGKVVINPVFEHSYEVDNAITSMEKGRLRGIDLWETRDPKSGLYGYLDYYGNWFIQPNFKASYEAENALRRLLGY
;
A
#
# COMPACT_ATOMS: atom_id res chain seq x y z
N MET A 1 48.28 -21.07 -16.66
CA MET A 1 48.39 -20.32 -15.40
C MET A 1 47.18 -20.66 -14.54
N LYS A 2 47.44 -21.32 -13.41
CA LYS A 2 46.38 -21.87 -12.51
C LYS A 2 46.08 -20.83 -11.45
N TYR A 3 44.80 -20.49 -11.23
CA TYR A 3 44.36 -19.70 -10.10
C TYR A 3 43.87 -20.64 -8.97
N PRO A 4 44.27 -20.46 -7.71
CA PRO A 4 43.80 -21.28 -6.61
C PRO A 4 42.43 -20.81 -6.11
N ILE A 5 41.57 -21.78 -5.90
CA ILE A 5 40.26 -21.62 -5.29
C ILE A 5 40.47 -21.42 -3.78
N SER A 6 40.08 -20.28 -3.26
CA SER A 6 40.09 -19.99 -1.83
C SER A 6 38.79 -20.48 -1.19
N ILE A 7 38.90 -21.54 -0.40
CA ILE A 7 37.79 -22.13 0.37
C ILE A 7 37.64 -21.30 1.66
N PHE A 8 36.56 -20.51 1.78
CA PHE A 8 36.18 -19.90 3.06
C PHE A 8 35.44 -20.93 3.92
N LEU A 9 36.12 -21.39 4.96
CA LEU A 9 35.57 -22.24 5.99
C LEU A 9 34.70 -21.38 6.91
N PHE A 10 33.37 -21.57 6.91
CA PHE A 10 32.48 -21.03 7.93
C PHE A 10 32.60 -21.86 9.19
N ILE A 11 33.27 -21.34 10.20
CA ILE A 11 33.28 -21.89 11.56
C ILE A 11 31.96 -21.53 12.23
N SER A 12 31.07 -22.50 12.33
CA SER A 12 29.86 -22.43 13.15
C SER A 12 30.27 -22.53 14.63
N MET A 13 30.19 -21.43 15.35
CA MET A 13 30.44 -21.40 16.79
C MET A 13 29.11 -21.63 17.52
N PHE A 14 28.85 -22.93 17.85
CA PHE A 14 27.79 -23.29 18.78
C PHE A 14 28.16 -22.85 20.19
N PHE A 15 27.48 -21.81 20.70
CA PHE A 15 27.49 -21.48 22.12
C PHE A 15 26.42 -22.32 22.82
N VAL A 16 26.84 -23.41 23.43
CA VAL A 16 26.00 -24.15 24.38
C VAL A 16 26.15 -23.44 25.74
N CYS A 17 25.15 -22.64 26.10
CA CYS A 17 25.02 -22.13 27.46
C CYS A 17 24.13 -23.06 28.27
N SER A 18 24.77 -23.95 29.06
CA SER A 18 24.10 -24.76 30.07
C SER A 18 24.02 -23.90 31.35
N CYS A 19 22.82 -23.45 31.69
CA CYS A 19 22.50 -22.97 33.05
C CYS A 19 21.17 -23.56 33.48
N ALA A 20 21.28 -24.57 34.36
CA ALA A 20 20.19 -25.01 35.20
C ALA A 20 19.90 -23.93 36.24
N GLY A 21 18.68 -23.39 36.30
CA GLY A 21 18.22 -22.43 37.26
C GLY A 21 16.71 -22.39 37.30
N LEU A 22 16.13 -22.98 38.34
CA LEU A 22 14.71 -22.92 38.68
C LEU A 22 14.31 -21.46 38.93
N GLY A 23 13.50 -20.90 38.06
CA GLY A 23 12.93 -19.57 38.23
C GLY A 23 11.76 -19.41 37.29
N GLY A 24 10.53 -19.24 37.87
CA GLY A 24 9.28 -19.16 37.14
C GLY A 24 9.34 -18.11 36.04
N PHE A 25 8.98 -18.53 34.83
CA PHE A 25 8.76 -17.60 33.73
C PHE A 25 7.55 -16.74 34.07
N PRO A 26 7.66 -15.40 34.11
CA PRO A 26 6.48 -14.58 34.12
C PRO A 26 5.74 -14.88 32.82
N LEU A 27 4.52 -15.38 32.92
CA LEU A 27 3.57 -15.41 31.80
C LEU A 27 3.42 -13.96 31.33
N TYR A 28 4.19 -13.59 30.31
CA TYR A 28 3.99 -12.36 29.61
C TYR A 28 2.64 -12.48 28.88
N SER A 29 1.60 -12.09 29.60
CA SER A 29 0.31 -11.79 29.05
C SER A 29 0.49 -10.54 28.18
N GLY A 30 1.14 -10.73 27.05
CA GLY A 30 1.17 -9.75 25.98
C GLY A 30 -0.25 -9.60 25.47
N SER A 31 -0.98 -8.60 25.99
CA SER A 31 -2.11 -8.07 25.27
C SER A 31 -1.59 -7.79 23.86
N TYR A 32 -2.10 -8.51 22.88
CA TYR A 32 -2.02 -8.11 21.49
C TYR A 32 -2.77 -6.78 21.39
N GLY A 33 -2.09 -5.71 21.81
CA GLY A 33 -2.50 -4.37 21.47
C GLY A 33 -2.64 -4.38 19.95
N SER A 34 -3.83 -4.03 19.49
CA SER A 34 -4.10 -3.70 18.11
C SER A 34 -2.87 -2.96 17.58
N GLN A 35 -2.13 -3.57 16.65
CA GLN A 35 -1.04 -2.88 15.99
C GLN A 35 -1.69 -1.67 15.33
N ALA A 36 -1.54 -0.52 15.96
CA ALA A 36 -1.87 0.74 15.35
C ALA A 36 -1.16 0.71 14.00
N ALA A 37 -1.92 0.73 12.92
CA ALA A 37 -1.39 0.64 11.57
C ALA A 37 -0.25 1.66 11.49
N SER A 38 1.00 1.19 11.32
CA SER A 38 2.19 2.02 11.39
C SER A 38 2.00 3.19 10.44
N ARG A 39 2.06 4.40 10.99
CA ARG A 39 1.78 5.62 10.23
C ARG A 39 2.89 5.83 9.22
N LEU A 40 2.57 5.70 7.93
CA LEU A 40 3.52 5.96 6.87
C LEU A 40 3.59 7.46 6.59
N THR A 41 4.81 8.02 6.66
CA THR A 41 5.10 9.43 6.42
C THR A 41 5.83 9.59 5.09
N PRO A 42 5.37 10.49 4.19
CA PRO A 42 6.10 10.78 2.96
C PRO A 42 7.39 11.56 3.31
N VAL A 43 8.53 11.10 2.79
CA VAL A 43 9.84 11.70 2.99
C VAL A 43 10.55 11.81 1.65
N GLU A 44 11.20 12.93 1.42
CA GLU A 44 12.07 13.14 0.27
C GLU A 44 13.44 12.51 0.53
N ASN A 45 13.94 11.77 -0.45
CA ASN A 45 15.32 11.31 -0.41
C ASN A 45 16.22 12.42 -0.98
N PRO A 46 17.11 13.01 -0.19
CA PRO A 46 17.92 14.16 -0.60
C PRO A 46 18.91 13.83 -1.74
N ALA A 47 19.28 12.56 -1.92
CA ALA A 47 20.17 12.15 -2.99
C ALA A 47 19.48 12.09 -4.36
N THR A 48 18.17 11.84 -4.40
CA THR A 48 17.42 11.64 -5.65
C THR A 48 16.36 12.72 -5.90
N GLY A 49 15.97 13.49 -4.86
CA GLY A 49 14.84 14.41 -4.90
C GLY A 49 13.47 13.73 -5.05
N LEU A 50 13.43 12.39 -4.87
CA LEU A 50 12.20 11.62 -4.98
C LEU A 50 11.63 11.30 -3.60
N TYR A 51 10.31 11.22 -3.54
CA TYR A 51 9.57 10.87 -2.34
C TYR A 51 9.32 9.37 -2.25
N GLY A 52 9.44 8.84 -1.05
CA GLY A 52 8.99 7.52 -0.63
C GLY A 52 8.22 7.62 0.67
N TYR A 53 7.98 6.50 1.34
CA TYR A 53 7.31 6.50 2.64
C TYR A 53 8.10 5.69 3.66
N VAL A 54 8.26 6.28 4.84
CA VAL A 54 8.90 5.65 5.99
C VAL A 54 7.86 5.33 7.08
N ASN A 55 8.17 4.33 7.89
CA ASN A 55 7.43 4.03 9.12
C ASN A 55 7.89 4.93 10.28
N ASP A 56 7.29 4.72 11.45
CA ASP A 56 7.61 5.49 12.68
C ASP A 56 9.06 5.29 13.17
N LEU A 57 9.76 4.26 12.69
CA LEU A 57 11.18 4.01 12.95
C LEU A 57 12.11 4.66 11.91
N GLY A 58 11.57 5.42 10.96
CA GLY A 58 12.34 6.04 9.88
C GLY A 58 12.79 5.08 8.78
N MET A 59 12.33 3.84 8.77
CA MET A 59 12.69 2.86 7.75
C MET A 59 11.80 3.00 6.51
N TRP A 60 12.38 2.89 5.32
CA TRP A 60 11.65 2.90 4.06
C TRP A 60 10.74 1.68 3.93
N VAL A 61 9.42 1.91 3.88
CA VAL A 61 8.40 0.91 3.54
C VAL A 61 8.10 0.95 2.05
N ILE A 62 8.00 2.17 1.51
CA ILE A 62 7.88 2.39 0.06
C ILE A 62 9.10 3.19 -0.37
N GLN A 63 9.93 2.59 -1.23
CA GLN A 63 11.16 3.21 -1.70
C GLN A 63 10.88 4.52 -2.45
N PRO A 64 11.81 5.49 -2.39
CA PRO A 64 11.69 6.77 -3.08
C PRO A 64 11.59 6.58 -4.61
N LYS A 65 10.44 6.92 -5.17
CA LYS A 65 10.15 6.79 -6.60
C LYS A 65 9.13 7.81 -7.14
N PHE A 66 8.56 8.63 -6.27
CA PHE A 66 7.53 9.60 -6.62
C PHE A 66 8.14 11.01 -6.71
N ARG A 67 7.71 11.81 -7.69
CA ARG A 67 8.10 13.24 -7.76
C ARG A 67 7.47 14.07 -6.65
N SER A 68 6.27 13.68 -6.21
CA SER A 68 5.57 14.28 -5.09
C SER A 68 4.74 13.21 -4.41
N ALA A 69 4.60 13.27 -3.09
CA ALA A 69 3.83 12.32 -2.30
C ALA A 69 3.10 13.05 -1.17
N GLN A 70 1.83 12.75 -0.98
CA GLN A 70 1.01 13.25 0.12
C GLN A 70 0.89 12.20 1.22
N ARG A 71 0.45 12.63 2.41
CA ARG A 71 0.13 11.70 3.50
C ARG A 71 -1.04 10.81 3.12
N PHE A 72 -1.03 9.58 3.64
CA PHE A 72 -2.17 8.69 3.52
C PHE A 72 -3.39 9.29 4.23
N ARG A 73 -4.53 9.26 3.55
CA ARG A 73 -5.84 9.63 4.11
C ARG A 73 -6.38 8.48 4.97
N ASN A 74 -7.51 8.72 5.64
CA ASN A 74 -8.14 7.71 6.50
C ASN A 74 -8.61 6.47 5.73
N ASN A 75 -8.83 6.59 4.42
CA ASN A 75 -9.17 5.48 3.54
C ASN A 75 -7.94 4.68 3.07
N GLY A 76 -6.73 4.98 3.58
CA GLY A 76 -5.50 4.29 3.22
C GLY A 76 -4.94 4.63 1.83
N LEU A 77 -5.45 5.69 1.19
CA LEU A 77 -4.96 6.17 -0.11
C LEU A 77 -4.12 7.43 0.04
N ALA A 78 -3.06 7.54 -0.75
CA ALA A 78 -2.23 8.73 -0.85
C ALA A 78 -2.06 9.16 -2.29
N ARG A 79 -2.25 10.45 -2.56
CA ARG A 79 -1.92 11.03 -3.87
C ARG A 79 -0.40 11.05 -4.06
N VAL A 80 0.03 10.64 -5.23
CA VAL A 80 1.44 10.67 -5.66
C VAL A 80 1.56 11.22 -7.08
N GLN A 81 2.73 11.77 -7.40
CA GLN A 81 3.08 12.13 -8.75
C GLN A 81 4.13 11.15 -9.30
N ILE A 82 3.81 10.53 -10.43
CA ILE A 82 4.69 9.59 -11.14
C ILE A 82 5.00 10.21 -12.51
N GLY A 83 6.26 10.53 -12.75
CA GLY A 83 6.62 11.34 -13.89
C GLY A 83 5.99 12.73 -13.85
N VAL A 84 5.15 13.05 -14.84
CA VAL A 84 4.44 14.35 -14.94
C VAL A 84 2.95 14.26 -14.56
N ARG A 85 2.46 13.06 -14.24
CA ARG A 85 1.05 12.79 -13.98
C ARG A 85 0.78 12.44 -12.52
N TYR A 86 -0.43 12.71 -12.07
CA TYR A 86 -0.89 12.41 -10.73
C TYR A 86 -1.75 11.15 -10.71
N GLY A 87 -1.61 10.37 -9.62
CA GLY A 87 -2.38 9.18 -9.33
C GLY A 87 -2.45 8.96 -7.82
N ALA A 88 -2.92 7.79 -7.39
CA ALA A 88 -2.94 7.42 -5.99
C ALA A 88 -2.47 5.99 -5.76
N ILE A 89 -1.88 5.78 -4.58
CA ILE A 89 -1.38 4.49 -4.12
C ILE A 89 -2.06 4.10 -2.82
N ASN A 90 -2.08 2.80 -2.52
CA ASN A 90 -2.42 2.28 -1.20
C ASN A 90 -1.16 2.16 -0.30
N MET A 91 -1.36 1.77 0.97
CA MET A 91 -0.28 1.65 1.97
C MET A 91 0.77 0.58 1.63
N ALA A 92 0.46 -0.37 0.73
CA ALA A 92 1.44 -1.31 0.18
C ALA A 92 2.27 -0.73 -0.98
N GLY A 93 2.04 0.55 -1.35
CA GLY A 93 2.74 1.20 -2.47
C GLY A 93 2.24 0.81 -3.85
N LYS A 94 1.10 0.08 -3.92
CA LYS A 94 0.46 -0.29 -5.18
C LYS A 94 -0.39 0.86 -5.70
N VAL A 95 -0.33 1.11 -7.00
CA VAL A 95 -1.15 2.10 -7.69
C VAL A 95 -2.61 1.63 -7.71
N VAL A 96 -3.50 2.44 -7.13
CA VAL A 96 -4.96 2.24 -7.10
C VAL A 96 -5.64 3.15 -8.12
N ILE A 97 -5.21 4.41 -8.20
CA ILE A 97 -5.62 5.33 -9.24
C ILE A 97 -4.43 5.54 -10.17
N ASN A 98 -4.58 5.14 -11.43
CA ASN A 98 -3.49 5.28 -12.41
C ASN A 98 -3.07 6.75 -12.59
N PRO A 99 -1.75 7.02 -12.79
CA PRO A 99 -1.22 8.37 -12.95
C PRO A 99 -1.53 8.92 -14.36
N VAL A 100 -2.79 9.28 -14.60
CA VAL A 100 -3.28 9.83 -15.87
C VAL A 100 -3.68 11.29 -15.77
N PHE A 101 -3.85 11.81 -14.55
CA PHE A 101 -4.36 13.15 -14.29
C PHE A 101 -3.26 14.19 -14.44
N GLU A 102 -3.61 15.34 -15.01
CA GLU A 102 -2.69 16.47 -15.19
C GLU A 102 -2.59 17.32 -13.93
N HIS A 103 -3.68 17.41 -13.18
CA HIS A 103 -3.76 18.24 -11.99
C HIS A 103 -4.00 17.41 -10.73
N SER A 104 -3.37 17.84 -9.64
CA SER A 104 -3.44 17.14 -8.35
C SER A 104 -4.86 17.10 -7.76
N TYR A 105 -5.67 18.15 -7.98
CA TYR A 105 -7.05 18.22 -7.48
C TYR A 105 -7.98 17.18 -8.11
N GLU A 106 -7.71 16.75 -9.34
CA GLU A 106 -8.50 15.71 -10.02
C GLU A 106 -8.39 14.37 -9.29
N VAL A 107 -7.16 14.01 -8.86
CA VAL A 107 -6.93 12.82 -8.04
C VAL A 107 -7.58 12.97 -6.66
N ASP A 108 -7.48 14.16 -6.04
CA ASP A 108 -8.12 14.40 -4.74
C ASP A 108 -9.64 14.26 -4.83
N ASN A 109 -10.25 14.71 -5.91
CA ASN A 109 -11.68 14.51 -6.18
C ASN A 109 -12.01 13.04 -6.39
N ALA A 110 -11.18 12.29 -7.13
CA ALA A 110 -11.34 10.85 -7.33
C ALA A 110 -11.24 10.10 -6.00
N ILE A 111 -10.22 10.37 -5.18
CA ILE A 111 -10.08 9.78 -3.84
C ILE A 111 -11.30 10.10 -2.95
N THR A 112 -11.78 11.36 -2.98
CA THR A 112 -12.96 11.77 -2.19
C THR A 112 -14.24 11.08 -2.68
N SER A 113 -14.38 10.88 -3.98
CA SER A 113 -15.51 10.13 -4.55
C SER A 113 -15.48 8.65 -4.10
N MET A 114 -14.29 8.06 -4.03
CA MET A 114 -14.09 6.72 -3.48
C MET A 114 -14.45 6.65 -1.98
N GLU A 115 -14.13 7.67 -1.19
CA GLU A 115 -14.53 7.76 0.22
C GLU A 115 -16.06 7.77 0.39
N LYS A 116 -16.77 8.50 -0.48
CA LYS A 116 -18.24 8.59 -0.48
C LYS A 116 -18.91 7.32 -1.00
N GLY A 117 -18.27 6.64 -1.96
CA GLY A 117 -18.77 5.41 -2.57
C GLY A 117 -18.55 4.15 -1.74
N ARG A 118 -18.07 4.26 -0.48
CA ARG A 118 -17.86 3.14 0.42
C ARG A 118 -19.20 2.51 0.84
N LEU A 119 -19.59 1.46 0.12
CA LEU A 119 -20.82 0.74 0.40
C LEU A 119 -20.65 -0.15 1.66
N ARG A 120 -21.32 0.23 2.75
CA ARG A 120 -21.57 -0.60 3.96
C ARG A 120 -20.34 -1.35 4.52
N GLY A 121 -19.18 -0.68 4.64
CA GLY A 121 -17.99 -1.29 5.27
C GLY A 121 -17.22 -2.27 4.38
N ILE A 122 -17.58 -2.38 3.12
CA ILE A 122 -16.82 -3.13 2.12
C ILE A 122 -15.82 -2.17 1.49
N ASP A 123 -14.53 -2.51 1.51
CA ASP A 123 -13.46 -1.71 0.94
C ASP A 123 -13.38 -1.92 -0.59
N LEU A 124 -14.44 -1.51 -1.28
CA LEU A 124 -14.55 -1.49 -2.74
C LEU A 124 -14.71 -0.06 -3.25
N TRP A 125 -14.00 0.27 -4.31
CA TRP A 125 -14.00 1.61 -4.90
C TRP A 125 -14.39 1.56 -6.35
N GLU A 126 -15.42 2.31 -6.69
CA GLU A 126 -15.73 2.59 -8.09
C GLU A 126 -14.56 3.35 -8.72
N THR A 127 -14.14 2.91 -9.88
CA THR A 127 -13.13 3.61 -10.65
C THR A 127 -13.38 3.43 -12.14
N ARG A 128 -12.91 4.42 -12.91
CA ARG A 128 -12.95 4.37 -14.37
C ARG A 128 -11.59 3.89 -14.88
N ASP A 129 -11.57 2.81 -15.64
CA ASP A 129 -10.34 2.35 -16.26
C ASP A 129 -9.86 3.36 -17.31
N PRO A 130 -8.65 3.90 -17.21
CA PRO A 130 -8.16 4.94 -18.12
C PRO A 130 -7.93 4.44 -19.55
N LYS A 131 -7.78 3.13 -19.74
CA LYS A 131 -7.56 2.56 -21.07
C LYS A 131 -8.88 2.36 -21.84
N SER A 132 -9.87 1.77 -21.19
CA SER A 132 -11.17 1.49 -21.79
C SER A 132 -12.18 2.62 -21.59
N GLY A 133 -11.97 3.48 -20.59
CA GLY A 133 -12.93 4.50 -20.18
C GLY A 133 -14.18 3.94 -19.50
N LEU A 134 -14.19 2.65 -19.16
CA LEU A 134 -15.33 1.96 -18.56
C LEU A 134 -15.24 1.94 -17.03
N TYR A 135 -16.36 1.82 -16.35
CA TYR A 135 -16.46 1.77 -14.89
C TYR A 135 -16.39 0.33 -14.37
N GLY A 136 -15.77 0.15 -13.20
CA GLY A 136 -15.70 -1.08 -12.44
C GLY A 136 -15.39 -0.79 -10.98
N TYR A 137 -15.12 -1.83 -10.19
CA TYR A 137 -14.79 -1.70 -8.77
C TYR A 137 -13.46 -2.35 -8.46
N LEU A 138 -12.61 -1.64 -7.73
CA LEU A 138 -11.34 -2.16 -7.18
C LEU A 138 -11.50 -2.54 -5.71
N ASP A 139 -10.76 -3.57 -5.28
CA ASP A 139 -10.55 -3.89 -3.87
C ASP A 139 -9.47 -3.00 -3.23
N TYR A 140 -9.27 -3.13 -1.91
CA TYR A 140 -8.24 -2.42 -1.16
C TYR A 140 -6.82 -2.62 -1.72
N TYR A 141 -6.57 -3.74 -2.37
CA TYR A 141 -5.27 -4.05 -2.95
C TYR A 141 -5.10 -3.50 -4.38
N GLY A 142 -6.14 -2.87 -4.93
CA GLY A 142 -6.17 -2.34 -6.29
C GLY A 142 -6.34 -3.42 -7.36
N ASN A 143 -6.94 -4.56 -7.02
CA ASN A 143 -7.38 -5.55 -7.99
C ASN A 143 -8.83 -5.26 -8.39
N TRP A 144 -9.17 -5.57 -9.65
CA TRP A 144 -10.55 -5.48 -10.08
C TRP A 144 -11.41 -6.52 -9.36
N PHE A 145 -12.32 -6.06 -8.51
CA PHE A 145 -13.39 -6.88 -7.93
C PHE A 145 -14.54 -7.04 -8.93
N ILE A 146 -14.90 -5.93 -9.60
CA ILE A 146 -15.76 -5.92 -10.77
C ILE A 146 -14.95 -5.34 -11.92
N GLN A 147 -14.81 -6.10 -13.01
CA GLN A 147 -14.07 -5.67 -14.19
C GLN A 147 -14.71 -4.42 -14.81
N PRO A 148 -13.90 -3.52 -15.43
CA PRO A 148 -14.39 -2.28 -16.03
C PRO A 148 -15.13 -2.57 -17.34
N ASN A 149 -16.41 -2.94 -17.24
CA ASN A 149 -17.27 -3.33 -18.37
C ASN A 149 -18.48 -2.39 -18.55
N PHE A 150 -18.63 -1.38 -17.70
CA PHE A 150 -19.83 -0.55 -17.68
C PHE A 150 -19.54 0.86 -18.21
N LYS A 151 -20.45 1.37 -19.06
CA LYS A 151 -20.33 2.72 -19.65
C LYS A 151 -20.71 3.82 -18.68
N ALA A 152 -21.57 3.51 -17.71
CA ALA A 152 -22.04 4.45 -16.71
C ALA A 152 -21.80 3.90 -15.29
N SER A 153 -21.51 4.81 -14.36
CA SER A 153 -21.28 4.53 -12.96
C SER A 153 -22.42 3.75 -12.30
N TYR A 154 -23.69 4.15 -12.56
CA TYR A 154 -24.85 3.49 -11.99
C TYR A 154 -25.01 2.02 -12.46
N GLU A 155 -24.52 1.67 -13.66
CA GLU A 155 -24.54 0.29 -14.15
C GLU A 155 -23.59 -0.60 -13.35
N ALA A 156 -22.38 -0.09 -13.07
CA ALA A 156 -21.40 -0.75 -12.23
C ALA A 156 -21.91 -0.91 -10.79
N GLU A 157 -22.55 0.14 -10.23
CA GLU A 157 -23.18 0.08 -8.92
C GLU A 157 -24.32 -0.95 -8.85
N ASN A 158 -25.18 -1.01 -9.86
CA ASN A 158 -26.25 -2.01 -9.94
C ASN A 158 -25.69 -3.44 -10.05
N ALA A 159 -24.58 -3.64 -10.76
CA ALA A 159 -23.90 -4.92 -10.81
C ALA A 159 -23.33 -5.32 -9.45
N LEU A 160 -22.70 -4.38 -8.74
CA LEU A 160 -22.20 -4.59 -7.39
C LEU A 160 -23.33 -4.94 -6.42
N ARG A 161 -24.43 -4.18 -6.42
CA ARG A 161 -25.60 -4.44 -5.55
C ARG A 161 -26.16 -5.84 -5.76
N ARG A 162 -26.33 -6.27 -7.02
CA ARG A 162 -26.79 -7.63 -7.35
C ARG A 162 -25.85 -8.71 -6.83
N LEU A 163 -24.54 -8.48 -6.91
CA LEU A 163 -23.54 -9.43 -6.49
C LEU A 163 -23.47 -9.55 -4.95
N LEU A 164 -23.77 -8.47 -4.24
CA LEU A 164 -23.81 -8.40 -2.78
C LEU A 164 -25.18 -8.73 -2.17
N GLY A 165 -26.20 -9.01 -3.01
CA GLY A 165 -27.54 -9.41 -2.56
C GLY A 165 -28.43 -8.27 -2.04
N TYR A 166 -28.28 -7.05 -2.59
CA TYR A 166 -29.07 -5.86 -2.25
C TYR A 166 -30.03 -5.49 -3.37
#